data_d6aa02a87631faf288e37ab90a5e0834
#
_entry.id   d6aa02a87631faf288e37ab90a5e0834
#
_cell.length_a   1.000
_cell.length_b   1.000
_cell.length_c   1.000
_cell.angle_alpha   90.00
_cell.angle_beta   90.00
_cell.angle_gamma   90.00
#
_symmetry.space_group_name_H-M   'P 1'
#
loop_
_entity.id
_entity.type
_entity.pdbx_description
1 polymer ?
#
loop_
_entity_poly.entity_id
_entity_poly.type
_entity_poly.pdbx_seq_one_letter_code
_entity_poly.pdbx_strand_id
1 'polypeptide(L)'
;MSDDPLLARIIPVLAAVPGVAAIVLGGSRARGTAHDTSDTDIGLYYRDGAAPAIDRLREAVTGLVDDPAVAHVTPVGEWGPWIVGGAWLTIGGHNVDLLYRSIDQVSAVIDACRNGEISMHYQPGHPHGFCSAIWMGEVALCHPLHDPDGLVAALKARTAPYPPALRDALVRRFQWEVLFSIENAELAVPRGDSTHIAGCAYRALACIAQVLFALNGQYLINEKGALAQAANFPVTVRGLAGRATEIWRQIGATEHAAALQMLRAIESELQKICRAS
;
A
#
# COMPACT_ATOMS: atom_id res chain seq x y z
N MET A 1 -14.50 20.70 -5.87
CA MET A 1 -15.18 19.58 -6.57
C MET A 1 -14.25 19.19 -7.70
N SER A 2 -13.96 17.91 -7.85
CA SER A 2 -13.11 17.38 -8.95
C SER A 2 -13.85 17.63 -10.28
N ASP A 3 -13.15 18.18 -11.28
CA ASP A 3 -13.69 18.34 -12.65
C ASP A 3 -13.79 16.98 -13.39
N ASP A 4 -13.55 15.87 -12.70
CA ASP A 4 -13.66 14.52 -13.24
C ASP A 4 -15.14 14.09 -13.35
N PRO A 5 -15.67 13.92 -14.57
CA PRO A 5 -17.07 13.56 -14.78
C PRO A 5 -17.45 12.21 -14.14
N LEU A 6 -16.50 11.26 -14.06
CA LEU A 6 -16.71 9.97 -13.42
C LEU A 6 -16.98 10.15 -11.92
N LEU A 7 -16.13 10.91 -11.23
CA LEU A 7 -16.29 11.18 -9.80
C LEU A 7 -17.57 12.01 -9.54
N ALA A 8 -17.88 13.00 -10.39
CA ALA A 8 -19.10 13.80 -10.25
C ALA A 8 -20.37 12.93 -10.34
N ARG A 9 -20.35 11.83 -11.10
CA ARG A 9 -21.46 10.87 -11.21
C ARG A 9 -21.54 9.94 -10.00
N ILE A 10 -20.39 9.44 -9.50
CA ILE A 10 -20.32 8.38 -8.49
C ILE A 10 -20.52 8.91 -7.07
N ILE A 11 -19.86 10.02 -6.72
CA ILE A 11 -19.77 10.48 -5.34
C ILE A 11 -21.14 10.81 -4.71
N PRO A 12 -22.08 11.52 -5.37
CA PRO A 12 -23.39 11.80 -4.78
C PRO A 12 -24.19 10.52 -4.49
N VAL A 13 -24.05 9.49 -5.34
CA VAL A 13 -24.76 8.22 -5.21
C VAL A 13 -24.22 7.42 -4.00
N LEU A 14 -22.90 7.35 -3.86
CA LEU A 14 -22.25 6.65 -2.75
C LEU A 14 -22.44 7.40 -1.42
N ALA A 15 -22.44 8.75 -1.44
CA ALA A 15 -22.66 9.55 -0.24
C ALA A 15 -24.09 9.44 0.33
N ALA A 16 -25.07 9.06 -0.50
CA ALA A 16 -26.44 8.80 -0.07
C ALA A 16 -26.66 7.44 0.60
N VAL A 17 -25.65 6.55 0.56
CA VAL A 17 -25.73 5.23 1.17
C VAL A 17 -25.64 5.36 2.70
N PRO A 18 -26.64 4.87 3.48
CA PRO A 18 -26.58 4.93 4.94
C PRO A 18 -25.34 4.22 5.48
N GLY A 19 -24.66 4.86 6.44
CA GLY A 19 -23.41 4.36 7.05
C GLY A 19 -22.14 4.82 6.33
N VAL A 20 -22.20 5.38 5.13
CA VAL A 20 -21.05 6.06 4.52
C VAL A 20 -20.89 7.44 5.15
N ALA A 21 -19.81 7.62 5.92
CA ALA A 21 -19.53 8.87 6.64
C ALA A 21 -18.62 9.82 5.87
N ALA A 22 -17.69 9.26 5.08
CA ALA A 22 -16.83 10.05 4.21
C ALA A 22 -16.37 9.21 3.00
N ILE A 23 -15.98 9.91 1.91
CA ILE A 23 -15.49 9.29 0.68
C ILE A 23 -14.18 9.97 0.28
N VAL A 24 -13.20 9.16 -0.09
CA VAL A 24 -11.90 9.66 -0.56
C VAL A 24 -11.50 9.06 -1.90
N LEU A 25 -10.71 9.80 -2.67
CA LEU A 25 -9.93 9.27 -3.76
C LEU A 25 -8.59 8.78 -3.20
N GLY A 26 -8.23 7.54 -3.51
CA GLY A 26 -6.98 6.89 -3.12
C GLY A 26 -6.06 6.56 -4.30
N GLY A 27 -5.18 5.63 -4.08
CA GLY A 27 -4.36 4.98 -5.10
C GLY A 27 -3.43 5.90 -5.89
N SER A 28 -3.18 5.51 -7.13
CA SER A 28 -2.28 6.24 -8.03
C SER A 28 -2.84 7.59 -8.48
N ARG A 29 -4.18 7.71 -8.62
CA ARG A 29 -4.84 8.96 -9.02
C ARG A 29 -4.69 10.04 -7.95
N ALA A 30 -4.83 9.68 -6.68
CA ALA A 30 -4.60 10.63 -5.57
C ALA A 30 -3.13 11.09 -5.48
N ARG A 31 -2.18 10.26 -5.92
CA ARG A 31 -0.74 10.60 -5.92
C ARG A 31 -0.26 11.33 -7.16
N GLY A 32 -1.10 11.53 -8.18
CA GLY A 32 -0.70 12.09 -9.46
C GLY A 32 0.26 11.21 -10.27
N THR A 33 0.27 9.89 -10.00
CA THR A 33 1.11 8.90 -10.69
C THR A 33 0.29 7.94 -11.55
N ALA A 34 -0.98 8.26 -11.77
CA ALA A 34 -1.88 7.46 -12.59
C ALA A 34 -1.52 7.53 -14.07
N HIS A 35 -1.77 6.43 -14.78
CA HIS A 35 -1.80 6.32 -16.23
C HIS A 35 -3.25 6.23 -16.70
N ASP A 36 -3.49 6.34 -18.01
CA ASP A 36 -4.84 6.29 -18.59
C ASP A 36 -5.61 5.01 -18.24
N THR A 37 -4.87 3.89 -18.05
CA THR A 37 -5.43 2.59 -17.67
C THR A 37 -5.48 2.32 -16.16
N SER A 38 -5.11 3.31 -15.34
CA SER A 38 -5.13 3.14 -13.89
C SER A 38 -6.55 3.11 -13.35
N ASP A 39 -6.81 2.20 -12.42
CA ASP A 39 -8.06 2.10 -11.69
C ASP A 39 -8.35 3.38 -10.89
N THR A 40 -9.61 3.60 -10.55
CA THR A 40 -10.05 4.67 -9.67
C THR A 40 -10.34 4.08 -8.30
N ASP A 41 -9.44 4.28 -7.34
CA ASP A 41 -9.57 3.76 -5.98
C ASP A 41 -10.41 4.72 -5.13
N ILE A 42 -11.55 4.27 -4.61
CA ILE A 42 -12.47 5.03 -3.76
C ILE A 42 -12.56 4.38 -2.38
N GLY A 43 -12.13 5.09 -1.35
CA GLY A 43 -12.29 4.69 0.05
C GLY A 43 -13.65 5.14 0.59
N LEU A 44 -14.45 4.18 1.08
CA LEU A 44 -15.70 4.44 1.80
C LEU A 44 -15.43 4.32 3.30
N TYR A 45 -15.44 5.45 3.99
CA TYR A 45 -15.18 5.53 5.41
C TYR A 45 -16.49 5.45 6.20
N TYR A 46 -16.49 4.70 7.29
CA TYR A 46 -17.65 4.49 8.18
C TYR A 46 -17.22 4.49 9.65
N ARG A 47 -18.15 4.72 10.57
CA ARG A 47 -17.92 4.60 12.02
C ARG A 47 -18.18 3.17 12.49
N ASP A 48 -17.43 2.70 13.48
CA ASP A 48 -17.72 1.43 14.12
C ASP A 48 -19.15 1.44 14.69
N GLY A 49 -19.89 0.34 14.49
CA GLY A 49 -21.31 0.24 14.84
C GLY A 49 -22.29 0.88 13.84
N ALA A 50 -21.79 1.59 12.80
CA ALA A 50 -22.59 2.19 11.75
C ALA A 50 -21.98 1.90 10.37
N ALA A 51 -21.72 0.62 10.09
CA ALA A 51 -21.17 0.17 8.81
C ALA A 51 -22.12 0.52 7.64
N PRO A 52 -21.62 0.62 6.40
CA PRO A 52 -22.43 0.85 5.21
C PRO A 52 -23.55 -0.19 5.10
N ALA A 53 -24.76 0.28 4.80
CA ALA A 53 -25.90 -0.58 4.50
C ALA A 53 -25.66 -1.30 3.16
N ILE A 54 -25.11 -2.52 3.21
CA ILE A 54 -24.61 -3.23 2.03
C ILE A 54 -25.67 -3.44 0.96
N ASP A 55 -26.92 -3.72 1.32
CA ASP A 55 -27.99 -3.89 0.33
C ASP A 55 -28.28 -2.56 -0.38
N ARG A 56 -28.24 -1.43 0.35
CA ARG A 56 -28.37 -0.10 -0.26
C ARG A 56 -27.18 0.26 -1.13
N LEU A 57 -25.98 -0.17 -0.72
CA LEU A 57 -24.78 0.02 -1.56
C LEU A 57 -24.87 -0.81 -2.85
N ARG A 58 -25.37 -2.05 -2.78
CA ARG A 58 -25.63 -2.88 -3.98
C ARG A 58 -26.63 -2.22 -4.93
N GLU A 59 -27.76 -1.74 -4.41
CA GLU A 59 -28.76 -1.00 -5.19
C GLU A 59 -28.12 0.23 -5.88
N ALA A 60 -27.38 1.03 -5.12
CA ALA A 60 -26.69 2.23 -5.60
C ALA A 60 -25.67 1.91 -6.71
N VAL A 61 -24.85 0.87 -6.51
CA VAL A 61 -23.86 0.41 -7.49
C VAL A 61 -24.52 -0.12 -8.75
N THR A 62 -25.62 -0.88 -8.64
CA THR A 62 -26.37 -1.42 -9.79
C THR A 62 -26.80 -0.32 -10.77
N GLY A 63 -27.12 0.88 -10.26
CA GLY A 63 -27.49 2.03 -11.09
C GLY A 63 -26.29 2.76 -11.75
N LEU A 64 -25.04 2.42 -11.37
CA LEU A 64 -23.84 3.08 -11.85
C LEU A 64 -23.05 2.25 -12.86
N VAL A 65 -23.00 0.92 -12.67
CA VAL A 65 -22.14 0.00 -13.43
C VAL A 65 -22.63 -0.25 -14.84
N ASP A 66 -21.70 -0.62 -15.71
CA ASP A 66 -21.99 -0.94 -17.10
C ASP A 66 -22.71 -2.30 -17.23
N ASP A 67 -22.35 -3.27 -16.37
CA ASP A 67 -23.00 -4.57 -16.29
C ASP A 67 -23.31 -4.95 -14.82
N PRO A 68 -24.57 -4.84 -14.40
CA PRO A 68 -24.98 -5.24 -13.04
C PRO A 68 -24.74 -6.72 -12.70
N ALA A 69 -24.68 -7.61 -13.70
CA ALA A 69 -24.54 -9.04 -13.46
C ALA A 69 -23.16 -9.43 -12.94
N VAL A 70 -22.14 -8.62 -13.22
CA VAL A 70 -20.75 -8.85 -12.78
C VAL A 70 -20.34 -7.97 -11.59
N ALA A 71 -21.18 -7.04 -11.17
CA ALA A 71 -20.91 -6.17 -10.02
C ALA A 71 -21.01 -6.96 -8.72
N HIS A 72 -19.89 -7.10 -8.02
CA HIS A 72 -19.85 -7.81 -6.76
C HIS A 72 -19.50 -6.85 -5.61
N VAL A 73 -20.48 -6.60 -4.74
CA VAL A 73 -20.31 -5.78 -3.53
C VAL A 73 -20.27 -6.71 -2.32
N THR A 74 -19.15 -6.77 -1.63
CA THR A 74 -18.95 -7.68 -0.50
C THR A 74 -19.52 -7.12 0.80
N PRO A 75 -19.89 -7.98 1.77
CA PRO A 75 -20.06 -7.58 3.16
C PRO A 75 -18.77 -6.99 3.76
N VAL A 76 -18.92 -6.18 4.80
CA VAL A 76 -17.77 -5.70 5.57
C VAL A 76 -17.15 -6.89 6.32
N GLY A 77 -15.82 -7.03 6.22
CA GLY A 77 -15.05 -8.10 6.86
C GLY A 77 -14.79 -9.32 5.96
N GLU A 78 -15.40 -9.41 4.76
CA GLU A 78 -15.29 -10.59 3.92
C GLU A 78 -13.87 -10.82 3.40
N TRP A 79 -13.11 -9.75 3.09
CA TRP A 79 -11.75 -9.87 2.57
C TRP A 79 -10.66 -9.94 3.64
N GLY A 80 -11.05 -9.88 4.90
CA GLY A 80 -10.14 -9.97 6.04
C GLY A 80 -10.11 -8.72 6.92
N PRO A 81 -9.19 -8.68 7.89
CA PRO A 81 -9.18 -7.60 8.88
C PRO A 81 -8.53 -6.31 8.40
N TRP A 82 -7.73 -6.33 7.32
CA TRP A 82 -6.98 -5.17 6.83
C TRP A 82 -7.51 -4.61 5.52
N ILE A 83 -7.91 -5.46 4.61
CA ILE A 83 -8.74 -5.07 3.47
C ILE A 83 -10.11 -5.67 3.73
N VAL A 84 -10.96 -4.89 4.41
CA VAL A 84 -12.17 -5.42 5.04
C VAL A 84 -13.31 -5.70 4.06
N GLY A 85 -13.19 -5.30 2.81
CA GLY A 85 -14.18 -5.52 1.75
C GLY A 85 -14.34 -4.31 0.86
N GLY A 86 -15.22 -4.43 -0.13
CA GLY A 86 -15.45 -3.39 -1.13
C GLY A 86 -16.16 -3.92 -2.35
N ALA A 87 -15.81 -3.39 -3.52
CA ALA A 87 -16.30 -3.83 -4.81
C ALA A 87 -15.29 -3.54 -5.91
N TRP A 88 -15.25 -4.39 -6.93
CA TRP A 88 -14.58 -4.13 -8.20
C TRP A 88 -15.65 -3.87 -9.26
N LEU A 89 -15.64 -2.69 -9.84
CA LEU A 89 -16.69 -2.18 -10.71
C LEU A 89 -16.12 -1.72 -12.06
N THR A 90 -16.97 -1.75 -13.10
CA THR A 90 -16.71 -1.04 -14.35
C THR A 90 -17.82 -0.01 -14.55
N ILE A 91 -17.46 1.26 -14.67
CA ILE A 91 -18.38 2.38 -14.78
C ILE A 91 -17.95 3.27 -15.95
N GLY A 92 -18.74 3.30 -17.02
CA GLY A 92 -18.41 4.05 -18.23
C GLY A 92 -17.09 3.60 -18.87
N GLY A 93 -16.81 2.29 -18.85
CA GLY A 93 -15.58 1.68 -19.34
C GLY A 93 -14.35 1.86 -18.45
N HIS A 94 -14.48 2.48 -17.26
CA HIS A 94 -13.39 2.67 -16.29
C HIS A 94 -13.51 1.70 -15.12
N ASN A 95 -12.37 1.14 -14.70
CA ASN A 95 -12.31 0.35 -13.47
C ASN A 95 -12.39 1.27 -12.24
N VAL A 96 -13.27 0.91 -11.31
CA VAL A 96 -13.48 1.63 -10.05
C VAL A 96 -13.48 0.63 -8.90
N ASP A 97 -12.53 0.78 -7.99
CA ASP A 97 -12.38 -0.05 -6.81
C ASP A 97 -12.94 0.67 -5.59
N LEU A 98 -13.92 0.07 -4.94
CA LEU A 98 -14.42 0.54 -3.65
C LEU A 98 -13.71 -0.23 -2.53
N LEU A 99 -13.25 0.47 -1.50
CA LEU A 99 -12.61 -0.12 -0.32
C LEU A 99 -13.23 0.45 0.95
N TYR A 100 -13.64 -0.43 1.87
CA TYR A 100 -14.20 0.00 3.16
C TYR A 100 -13.10 0.31 4.18
N ARG A 101 -13.28 1.38 4.97
CA ARG A 101 -12.38 1.74 6.07
C ARG A 101 -13.17 2.20 7.29
N SER A 102 -12.99 1.52 8.43
CA SER A 102 -13.47 2.02 9.71
C SER A 102 -12.64 3.23 10.15
N ILE A 103 -13.27 4.35 10.42
CA ILE A 103 -12.62 5.56 10.94
C ILE A 103 -11.94 5.27 12.27
N ASP A 104 -12.61 4.52 13.13
CA ASP A 104 -12.15 4.24 14.49
C ASP A 104 -10.89 3.34 14.47
N GLN A 105 -10.90 2.29 13.64
CA GLN A 105 -9.74 1.41 13.46
C GLN A 105 -8.57 2.14 12.79
N VAL A 106 -8.82 2.91 11.75
CA VAL A 106 -7.79 3.74 11.09
C VAL A 106 -7.20 4.75 12.06
N SER A 107 -8.04 5.38 12.89
CA SER A 107 -7.60 6.29 13.96
C SER A 107 -6.65 5.60 14.94
N ALA A 108 -7.02 4.41 15.44
CA ALA A 108 -6.18 3.63 16.35
C ALA A 108 -4.83 3.23 15.70
N VAL A 109 -4.85 2.83 14.43
CA VAL A 109 -3.62 2.50 13.68
C VAL A 109 -2.73 3.73 13.50
N ILE A 110 -3.29 4.91 13.22
CA ILE A 110 -2.52 6.16 13.14
C ILE A 110 -1.85 6.47 14.48
N ASP A 111 -2.55 6.30 15.61
CA ASP A 111 -1.97 6.51 16.94
C ASP A 111 -0.82 5.51 17.22
N ALA A 112 -1.03 4.23 16.92
CA ALA A 112 0.01 3.21 17.04
C ALA A 112 1.25 3.56 16.20
N CYS A 113 1.06 3.92 14.92
CA CYS A 113 2.14 4.33 14.03
C CYS A 113 2.89 5.56 14.54
N ARG A 114 2.19 6.57 15.07
CA ARG A 114 2.81 7.76 15.67
C ARG A 114 3.68 7.43 16.88
N ASN A 115 3.38 6.34 17.57
CA ASN A 115 4.17 5.81 18.68
C ASN A 115 5.27 4.83 18.23
N GLY A 116 5.39 4.56 16.92
CA GLY A 116 6.35 3.60 16.39
C GLY A 116 5.91 2.13 16.53
N GLU A 117 4.64 1.91 16.76
CA GLU A 117 4.05 0.56 16.81
C GLU A 117 3.53 0.16 15.43
N ILE A 118 4.14 -0.86 14.84
CA ILE A 118 3.78 -1.42 13.53
C ILE A 118 3.63 -2.92 13.60
N SER A 119 2.79 -3.48 12.74
CA SER A 119 2.58 -4.93 12.62
C SER A 119 2.55 -5.34 11.15
N MET A 120 2.92 -6.62 10.89
CA MET A 120 2.87 -7.23 9.57
C MET A 120 1.85 -8.36 9.57
N HIS A 121 1.04 -8.40 8.52
CA HIS A 121 -0.02 -9.37 8.36
C HIS A 121 0.01 -10.00 6.97
N TYR A 122 -0.41 -11.26 6.88
CA TYR A 122 -0.71 -11.86 5.59
C TYR A 122 -2.00 -11.26 5.04
N GLN A 123 -1.92 -10.75 3.81
CA GLN A 123 -3.07 -10.17 3.11
C GLN A 123 -2.91 -10.46 1.62
N PRO A 124 -3.84 -11.18 0.97
CA PRO A 124 -3.86 -11.32 -0.48
C PRO A 124 -3.80 -9.95 -1.17
N GLY A 125 -3.03 -9.87 -2.26
CA GLY A 125 -2.77 -8.59 -2.95
C GLY A 125 -1.52 -7.85 -2.46
N HIS A 126 -0.94 -8.25 -1.32
CA HIS A 126 0.33 -7.73 -0.79
C HIS A 126 1.36 -8.86 -0.67
N PRO A 127 2.17 -9.12 -1.72
CA PRO A 127 3.13 -10.24 -1.73
C PRO A 127 4.18 -10.19 -0.63
N HIS A 128 4.58 -8.99 -0.18
CA HIS A 128 5.47 -8.83 0.97
C HIS A 128 4.74 -8.97 2.31
N GLY A 129 3.44 -8.76 2.31
CA GLY A 129 2.57 -8.66 3.47
C GLY A 129 2.08 -7.25 3.73
N PHE A 130 1.00 -7.14 4.47
CA PHE A 130 0.36 -5.89 4.82
C PHE A 130 1.00 -5.30 6.09
N CYS A 131 1.74 -4.20 5.94
CA CYS A 131 2.18 -3.42 7.08
C CYS A 131 1.04 -2.51 7.57
N SER A 132 0.75 -2.49 8.88
CA SER A 132 -0.29 -1.63 9.44
C SER A 132 -0.13 -0.15 9.07
N ALA A 133 1.12 0.32 8.88
CA ALA A 133 1.42 1.68 8.44
C ALA A 133 0.83 2.05 7.07
N ILE A 134 0.39 1.08 6.26
CA ILE A 134 -0.30 1.33 4.99
C ILE A 134 -1.55 2.18 5.20
N TRP A 135 -2.36 1.91 6.23
CA TRP A 135 -3.55 2.72 6.49
C TRP A 135 -3.23 4.18 6.82
N MET A 136 -2.15 4.42 7.58
CA MET A 136 -1.70 5.81 7.82
C MET A 136 -1.24 6.47 6.52
N GLY A 137 -0.56 5.72 5.65
CA GLY A 137 -0.12 6.19 4.33
C GLY A 137 -1.30 6.45 3.39
N GLU A 138 -2.31 5.59 3.37
CA GLU A 138 -3.55 5.81 2.59
C GLU A 138 -4.20 7.13 2.99
N VAL A 139 -4.36 7.38 4.30
CA VAL A 139 -4.93 8.64 4.81
C VAL A 139 -4.06 9.85 4.43
N ALA A 140 -2.75 9.74 4.60
CA ALA A 140 -1.81 10.82 4.27
C ALA A 140 -1.90 11.26 2.80
N LEU A 141 -2.07 10.30 1.90
CA LEU A 141 -2.00 10.49 0.45
C LEU A 141 -3.37 10.68 -0.22
N CYS A 142 -4.48 10.33 0.45
CA CYS A 142 -5.81 10.44 -0.14
C CYS A 142 -6.26 11.88 -0.38
N HIS A 143 -7.24 12.05 -1.26
CA HIS A 143 -7.98 13.31 -1.44
C HIS A 143 -9.42 13.12 -0.97
N PRO A 144 -9.90 13.85 0.06
CA PRO A 144 -11.29 13.84 0.46
C PRO A 144 -12.18 14.35 -0.69
N LEU A 145 -13.20 13.56 -1.05
CA LEU A 145 -14.20 13.89 -2.06
C LEU A 145 -15.54 14.27 -1.42
N HIS A 146 -15.86 13.61 -0.29
CA HIS A 146 -17.01 13.90 0.56
C HIS A 146 -16.61 13.67 2.02
N ASP A 147 -16.59 14.70 2.83
CA ASP A 147 -16.20 14.64 4.25
C ASP A 147 -16.93 15.75 5.03
N PRO A 148 -18.28 15.64 5.14
CA PRO A 148 -19.12 16.71 5.70
C PRO A 148 -18.80 17.02 7.17
N ASP A 149 -18.38 16.00 7.93
CA ASP A 149 -18.03 16.13 9.35
C ASP A 149 -16.54 16.36 9.60
N GLY A 150 -15.71 16.45 8.56
CA GLY A 150 -14.27 16.65 8.66
C GLY A 150 -13.49 15.47 9.26
N LEU A 151 -14.05 14.26 9.23
CA LEU A 151 -13.50 13.07 9.87
C LEU A 151 -12.17 12.64 9.23
N VAL A 152 -12.13 12.57 7.90
CA VAL A 152 -10.91 12.24 7.16
C VAL A 152 -9.91 13.38 7.26
N ALA A 153 -10.37 14.63 7.20
CA ALA A 153 -9.50 15.80 7.37
C ALA A 153 -8.79 15.76 8.74
N ALA A 154 -9.50 15.40 9.82
CA ALA A 154 -8.93 15.24 11.16
C ALA A 154 -7.91 14.11 11.24
N LEU A 155 -8.18 12.95 10.62
CA LEU A 155 -7.21 11.85 10.51
C LEU A 155 -5.96 12.29 9.73
N LYS A 156 -6.16 12.95 8.60
CA LYS A 156 -5.07 13.43 7.71
C LYS A 156 -4.15 14.41 8.42
N ALA A 157 -4.68 15.32 9.23
CA ALA A 157 -3.89 16.26 10.02
C ALA A 157 -2.92 15.55 10.99
N ARG A 158 -3.22 14.32 11.41
CA ARG A 158 -2.37 13.52 12.31
C ARG A 158 -1.27 12.75 11.57
N THR A 159 -1.31 12.68 10.25
CA THR A 159 -0.28 12.02 9.44
C THR A 159 0.89 12.95 9.07
N ALA A 160 0.79 14.23 9.32
CA ALA A 160 1.82 15.22 9.04
C ALA A 160 2.19 16.01 10.31
N PRO A 161 3.49 16.32 10.55
CA PRO A 161 4.64 15.83 9.79
C PRO A 161 4.81 14.30 9.91
N TYR A 162 5.58 13.68 8.98
CA TYR A 162 5.88 12.24 9.04
C TYR A 162 6.51 11.89 10.40
N PRO A 163 5.96 10.92 11.17
CA PRO A 163 6.37 10.70 12.55
C PRO A 163 7.79 10.08 12.63
N PRO A 164 8.72 10.69 13.40
CA PRO A 164 10.05 10.12 13.62
C PRO A 164 10.01 8.71 14.22
N ALA A 165 9.10 8.45 15.17
CA ALA A 165 8.97 7.14 15.79
C ALA A 165 8.55 6.05 14.78
N LEU A 166 7.68 6.39 13.80
CA LEU A 166 7.33 5.49 12.71
C LEU A 166 8.54 5.21 11.83
N ARG A 167 9.31 6.25 11.44
CA ARG A 167 10.54 6.09 10.67
C ARG A 167 11.47 5.09 11.35
N ASP A 168 11.75 5.30 12.63
CA ASP A 168 12.71 4.50 13.38
C ASP A 168 12.23 3.04 13.55
N ALA A 169 10.94 2.84 13.71
CA ALA A 169 10.33 1.51 13.80
C ALA A 169 10.43 0.75 12.46
N LEU A 170 10.09 1.40 11.34
CA LEU A 170 10.17 0.80 10.01
C LEU A 170 11.63 0.48 9.63
N VAL A 171 12.54 1.42 9.85
CA VAL A 171 13.98 1.21 9.58
C VAL A 171 14.51 0.03 10.39
N ARG A 172 14.31 0.04 11.72
CA ARG A 172 14.78 -1.05 12.61
C ARG A 172 14.25 -2.41 12.20
N ARG A 173 12.95 -2.50 11.89
CA ARG A 173 12.32 -3.76 11.51
C ARG A 173 12.84 -4.26 10.16
N PHE A 174 12.73 -3.45 9.14
CA PHE A 174 12.96 -3.92 7.77
C PHE A 174 14.45 -4.00 7.42
N GLN A 175 15.32 -3.19 8.01
CA GLN A 175 16.77 -3.33 7.85
C GLN A 175 17.26 -4.70 8.35
N TRP A 176 16.76 -5.18 9.48
CA TRP A 176 17.07 -6.52 9.97
C TRP A 176 16.57 -7.61 8.99
N GLU A 177 15.35 -7.47 8.48
CA GLU A 177 14.78 -8.44 7.55
C GLU A 177 15.53 -8.52 6.22
N VAL A 178 16.14 -7.43 5.73
CA VAL A 178 16.99 -7.46 4.53
C VAL A 178 18.11 -8.48 4.71
N LEU A 179 18.91 -8.32 5.76
CA LEU A 179 20.06 -9.18 6.04
C LEU A 179 19.62 -10.63 6.25
N PHE A 180 18.60 -10.85 7.09
CA PHE A 180 18.06 -12.17 7.38
C PHE A 180 17.56 -12.89 6.11
N SER A 181 16.90 -12.18 5.21
CA SER A 181 16.41 -12.75 3.95
C SER A 181 17.58 -13.18 3.04
N ILE A 182 18.65 -12.39 2.96
CA ILE A 182 19.83 -12.70 2.17
C ILE A 182 20.51 -13.97 2.73
N GLU A 183 20.70 -14.05 4.04
CA GLU A 183 21.31 -15.22 4.69
C GLU A 183 20.52 -16.49 4.46
N ASN A 184 19.19 -16.43 4.53
CA ASN A 184 18.34 -17.58 4.21
C ASN A 184 18.44 -18.01 2.74
N ALA A 185 18.55 -17.05 1.81
CA ALA A 185 18.77 -17.36 0.40
C ALA A 185 20.13 -18.06 0.17
N GLU A 186 21.19 -17.60 0.83
CA GLU A 186 22.54 -18.18 0.74
C GLU A 186 22.57 -19.63 1.21
N LEU A 187 21.84 -19.98 2.27
CA LEU A 187 21.70 -21.36 2.75
C LEU A 187 21.00 -22.29 1.73
N ALA A 188 20.24 -21.74 0.80
CA ALA A 188 19.56 -22.50 -0.25
C ALA A 188 20.40 -22.70 -1.53
N VAL A 189 21.47 -21.92 -1.73
CA VAL A 189 22.32 -21.99 -2.94
C VAL A 189 22.88 -23.40 -3.20
N PRO A 190 23.43 -24.12 -2.21
CA PRO A 190 23.99 -25.47 -2.46
C PRO A 190 22.94 -26.49 -2.95
N ARG A 191 21.67 -26.25 -2.66
CA ARG A 191 20.56 -27.11 -3.11
C ARG A 191 19.95 -26.68 -4.44
N GLY A 192 20.34 -25.50 -4.95
CA GLY A 192 19.78 -24.92 -6.18
C GLY A 192 18.29 -24.59 -6.07
N ASP A 193 17.78 -24.32 -4.86
CA ASP A 193 16.35 -24.01 -4.65
C ASP A 193 16.02 -22.58 -5.13
N SER A 194 15.84 -22.45 -6.44
CA SER A 194 15.58 -21.16 -7.10
C SER A 194 14.31 -20.49 -6.59
N THR A 195 13.26 -21.25 -6.23
CA THR A 195 12.00 -20.69 -5.73
C THR A 195 12.21 -20.03 -4.37
N HIS A 196 12.89 -20.72 -3.44
CA HIS A 196 13.18 -20.16 -2.14
C HIS A 196 14.13 -18.94 -2.23
N ILE A 197 15.18 -19.04 -3.06
CA ILE A 197 16.12 -17.94 -3.30
C ILE A 197 15.41 -16.71 -3.87
N ALA A 198 14.53 -16.90 -4.87
CA ALA A 198 13.75 -15.80 -5.46
C ALA A 198 12.80 -15.16 -4.42
N GLY A 199 12.12 -15.97 -3.61
CA GLY A 199 11.25 -15.47 -2.53
C GLY A 199 12.02 -14.62 -1.50
N CYS A 200 13.19 -15.07 -1.09
CA CYS A 200 14.08 -14.36 -0.18
C CYS A 200 14.61 -13.06 -0.81
N ALA A 201 15.02 -13.09 -2.08
CA ALA A 201 15.48 -11.90 -2.80
C ALA A 201 14.36 -10.86 -2.96
N TYR A 202 13.14 -11.30 -3.28
CA TYR A 202 11.97 -10.43 -3.32
C TYR A 202 11.73 -9.76 -1.96
N ARG A 203 11.73 -10.55 -0.88
CA ARG A 203 11.55 -10.03 0.47
C ARG A 203 12.61 -8.99 0.84
N ALA A 204 13.88 -9.26 0.55
CA ALA A 204 14.97 -8.32 0.80
C ALA A 204 14.77 -7.01 0.03
N LEU A 205 14.42 -7.06 -1.26
CA LEU A 205 14.17 -5.87 -2.08
C LEU A 205 12.94 -5.08 -1.60
N ALA A 206 11.86 -5.75 -1.18
CA ALA A 206 10.70 -5.11 -0.60
C ALA A 206 11.03 -4.40 0.73
N CYS A 207 11.83 -5.04 1.59
CA CYS A 207 12.32 -4.43 2.83
C CYS A 207 13.23 -3.22 2.57
N ILE A 208 14.10 -3.28 1.56
CA ILE A 208 14.92 -2.13 1.13
C ILE A 208 14.02 -0.95 0.74
N ALA A 209 12.94 -1.18 -0.01
CA ALA A 209 11.98 -0.13 -0.34
C ALA A 209 11.34 0.47 0.92
N GLN A 210 10.89 -0.36 1.88
CA GLN A 210 10.33 0.11 3.16
C GLN A 210 11.30 1.03 3.91
N VAL A 211 12.57 0.63 4.03
CA VAL A 211 13.60 1.43 4.71
C VAL A 211 13.82 2.77 3.99
N LEU A 212 13.95 2.76 2.67
CA LEU A 212 14.21 3.98 1.91
C LEU A 212 13.01 4.94 1.93
N PHE A 213 11.77 4.45 1.87
CA PHE A 213 10.59 5.29 2.07
C PHE A 213 10.61 5.95 3.44
N ALA A 214 10.88 5.19 4.51
CA ALA A 214 10.92 5.68 5.88
C ALA A 214 12.03 6.75 6.06
N LEU A 215 13.24 6.53 5.53
CA LEU A 215 14.34 7.48 5.60
C LEU A 215 14.06 8.81 4.87
N ASN A 216 13.20 8.78 3.85
CA ASN A 216 12.78 9.97 3.12
C ASN A 216 11.47 10.59 3.64
N GLY A 217 10.91 10.08 4.75
CA GLY A 217 9.64 10.56 5.27
C GLY A 217 8.46 10.36 4.31
N GLN A 218 8.52 9.32 3.48
CA GLN A 218 7.51 8.98 2.49
C GLN A 218 6.69 7.78 2.94
N TYR A 219 5.38 7.79 2.65
CA TYR A 219 4.49 6.68 2.95
C TYR A 219 4.49 5.65 1.82
N LEU A 220 4.81 4.39 2.16
CA LEU A 220 4.66 3.25 1.26
C LEU A 220 3.29 2.60 1.50
N ILE A 221 2.43 2.58 0.47
CA ILE A 221 1.08 2.00 0.56
C ILE A 221 0.91 0.71 -0.26
N ASN A 222 1.84 0.41 -1.14
CA ASN A 222 1.81 -0.79 -1.98
C ASN A 222 3.20 -1.12 -2.50
N GLU A 223 3.48 -2.39 -2.76
CA GLU A 223 4.74 -2.85 -3.33
C GLU A 223 4.89 -2.52 -4.83
N LYS A 224 3.76 -2.29 -5.53
CA LYS A 224 3.76 -1.96 -6.97
C LYS A 224 4.55 -0.67 -7.21
N GLY A 225 5.66 -0.79 -7.95
CA GLY A 225 6.52 0.35 -8.28
C GLY A 225 7.30 0.95 -7.11
N ALA A 226 7.19 0.41 -5.88
CA ALA A 226 7.84 0.96 -4.69
C ALA A 226 9.37 1.03 -4.83
N LEU A 227 10.00 -0.02 -5.34
CA LEU A 227 11.45 -0.05 -5.52
C LEU A 227 11.92 0.97 -6.58
N ALA A 228 11.16 1.14 -7.65
CA ALA A 228 11.45 2.14 -8.68
C ALA A 228 11.32 3.58 -8.14
N GLN A 229 10.31 3.83 -7.29
CA GLN A 229 10.17 5.12 -6.60
C GLN A 229 11.35 5.35 -5.64
N ALA A 230 11.67 4.35 -4.81
CA ALA A 230 12.76 4.42 -3.84
C ALA A 230 14.12 4.71 -4.50
N ALA A 231 14.34 4.19 -5.72
CA ALA A 231 15.55 4.44 -6.49
C ALA A 231 15.75 5.91 -6.91
N ASN A 232 14.67 6.71 -6.89
CA ASN A 232 14.68 8.12 -7.26
C ASN A 232 14.65 9.07 -6.04
N PHE A 233 14.68 8.56 -4.82
CA PHE A 233 14.68 9.40 -3.62
C PHE A 233 16.04 10.08 -3.41
N PRO A 234 16.06 11.24 -2.73
CA PRO A 234 17.31 11.90 -2.32
C PRO A 234 18.22 11.00 -1.49
N VAL A 235 17.64 10.22 -0.56
CA VAL A 235 18.33 9.22 0.23
C VAL A 235 18.04 7.84 -0.34
N THR A 236 18.99 7.31 -1.12
CA THR A 236 18.82 6.02 -1.80
C THR A 236 20.13 5.29 -2.01
N VAL A 237 20.05 3.99 -2.33
CA VAL A 237 21.19 3.17 -2.75
C VAL A 237 21.51 3.45 -4.22
N ARG A 238 22.79 3.68 -4.50
CA ARG A 238 23.23 4.01 -5.85
C ARG A 238 22.88 2.93 -6.87
N GLY A 239 22.22 3.32 -7.95
CA GLY A 239 21.84 2.42 -9.05
C GLY A 239 20.87 1.32 -8.68
N LEU A 240 20.05 1.50 -7.64
CA LEU A 240 19.14 0.50 -7.07
C LEU A 240 18.27 -0.18 -8.12
N ALA A 241 17.60 0.57 -9.00
CA ALA A 241 16.69 0.00 -9.99
C ALA A 241 17.42 -0.94 -10.99
N GLY A 242 18.56 -0.52 -11.52
CA GLY A 242 19.35 -1.34 -12.44
C GLY A 242 19.92 -2.60 -11.77
N ARG A 243 20.39 -2.46 -10.53
CA ARG A 243 20.90 -3.61 -9.74
C ARG A 243 19.79 -4.60 -9.41
N ALA A 244 18.59 -4.13 -9.08
CA ALA A 244 17.44 -5.01 -8.86
C ALA A 244 17.05 -5.78 -10.13
N THR A 245 17.03 -5.12 -11.29
CA THR A 245 16.80 -5.78 -12.58
C THR A 245 17.84 -6.86 -12.85
N GLU A 246 19.11 -6.58 -12.59
CA GLU A 246 20.20 -7.53 -12.80
C GLU A 246 20.12 -8.73 -11.83
N ILE A 247 19.73 -8.51 -10.57
CA ILE A 247 19.48 -9.60 -9.60
C ILE A 247 18.43 -10.57 -10.16
N TRP A 248 17.32 -10.06 -10.70
CA TRP A 248 16.28 -10.91 -11.29
C TRP A 248 16.76 -11.68 -12.53
N ARG A 249 17.55 -11.04 -13.38
CA ARG A 249 18.17 -11.71 -14.52
C ARG A 249 19.07 -12.87 -14.08
N GLN A 250 19.92 -12.62 -13.07
CA GLN A 250 20.83 -13.64 -12.54
C GLN A 250 20.09 -14.79 -11.86
N ILE A 251 19.03 -14.52 -11.09
CA ILE A 251 18.19 -15.57 -10.49
C ILE A 251 17.54 -16.42 -11.59
N GLY A 252 17.00 -15.79 -12.64
CA GLY A 252 16.41 -16.48 -13.78
C GLY A 252 17.42 -17.33 -14.58
N ALA A 253 18.67 -16.92 -14.59
CA ALA A 253 19.79 -17.66 -15.20
C ALA A 253 20.44 -18.70 -14.26
N THR A 254 19.89 -18.91 -13.07
CA THR A 254 20.44 -19.76 -12.00
C THR A 254 21.84 -19.34 -11.49
N GLU A 255 22.22 -18.09 -11.74
CA GLU A 255 23.46 -17.47 -11.25
C GLU A 255 23.27 -16.95 -9.81
N HIS A 256 22.76 -17.81 -8.91
CA HIS A 256 22.30 -17.44 -7.58
C HIS A 256 23.36 -16.76 -6.74
N ALA A 257 24.60 -17.25 -6.74
CA ALA A 257 25.69 -16.66 -5.97
C ALA A 257 25.97 -15.20 -6.37
N ALA A 258 25.98 -14.92 -7.69
CA ALA A 258 26.19 -13.58 -8.20
C ALA A 258 25.04 -12.61 -7.81
N ALA A 259 23.79 -13.09 -7.92
CA ALA A 259 22.61 -12.33 -7.49
C ALA A 259 22.67 -11.96 -6.01
N LEU A 260 23.03 -12.92 -5.14
CA LEU A 260 23.11 -12.69 -3.69
C LEU A 260 24.30 -11.81 -3.31
N GLN A 261 25.43 -11.90 -4.02
CA GLN A 261 26.55 -10.99 -3.84
C GLN A 261 26.16 -9.54 -4.14
N MET A 262 25.40 -9.32 -5.22
CA MET A 262 24.87 -8.00 -5.56
C MET A 262 23.89 -7.49 -4.49
N LEU A 263 23.02 -8.36 -3.98
CA LEU A 263 22.07 -8.02 -2.92
C LEU A 263 22.79 -7.67 -1.61
N ARG A 264 23.86 -8.40 -1.25
CA ARG A 264 24.77 -8.06 -0.13
C ARG A 264 25.42 -6.69 -0.29
N ALA A 265 25.83 -6.33 -1.50
CA ALA A 265 26.42 -5.03 -1.75
C ALA A 265 25.38 -3.89 -1.59
N ILE A 266 24.13 -4.11 -2.00
CA ILE A 266 23.01 -3.17 -1.76
C ILE A 266 22.77 -3.03 -0.25
N GLU A 267 22.69 -4.13 0.48
CA GLU A 267 22.45 -4.15 1.92
C GLU A 267 23.57 -3.39 2.68
N SER A 268 24.84 -3.62 2.34
CA SER A 268 25.97 -2.93 2.94
C SER A 268 25.94 -1.39 2.72
N GLU A 269 25.51 -0.95 1.54
CA GLU A 269 25.29 0.48 1.27
C GLU A 269 24.12 1.03 2.09
N LEU A 270 23.00 0.29 2.16
CA LEU A 270 21.83 0.67 2.95
C LEU A 270 22.17 0.82 4.43
N GLN A 271 22.99 -0.09 5.00
CA GLN A 271 23.47 0.03 6.39
C GLN A 271 24.23 1.33 6.64
N LYS A 272 25.11 1.73 5.68
CA LYS A 272 25.86 2.98 5.82
C LYS A 272 24.93 4.20 5.78
N ILE A 273 23.93 4.17 4.90
CA ILE A 273 22.90 5.22 4.83
C ILE A 273 22.15 5.30 6.17
N CYS A 274 21.65 4.17 6.69
CA CYS A 274 20.90 4.15 7.95
C CYS A 274 21.71 4.66 9.17
N ARG A 275 23.04 4.49 9.17
CA ARG A 275 23.91 5.00 10.24
C ARG A 275 24.18 6.50 10.13
N ALA A 276 24.02 7.08 8.95
CA ALA A 276 24.27 8.49 8.68
C ALA A 276 23.00 9.35 8.80
N SER A 277 21.82 8.74 8.88
CA SER A 277 20.50 9.38 8.97
C SER A 277 19.98 9.40 10.38
#